data_7cedebff7ec88ff60914de7cda1581d7
#
_entry.id   7cedebff7ec88ff60914de7cda1581d7
#
_cell.length_a   1.000
_cell.length_b   1.000
_cell.length_c   1.000
_cell.angle_alpha   90.00
_cell.angle_beta   90.00
_cell.angle_gamma   90.00
#
_symmetry.space_group_name_H-M   'P 1'
#
loop_
_entity.id
_entity.type
_entity.pdbx_description
1 polymer ?
#
loop_
_entity_poly.entity_id
_entity_poly.type
_entity_poly.pdbx_seq_one_letter_code
_entity_poly.pdbx_strand_id
1 'polypeptide(L)'
;MKQQTIQVAVDIVVFTVHEQTLRVLLIERGIDPFKGLYALPGGFVLAEETLEQAAFRELLEETGTKDVYLEQLYTFGDPHRDPRGRVVTVAYYALVPTDKSPLLAGTDAATAGWYPVSALPPLAFDHKRIVEYAVDRLRNKLEYTNVGFQLLPAKFTLSALQALHEAILGKPLDKRNFRRKVLGLGLVKPSKEMQATGRKPAQLFSFRHTT
;
A
#
# COMPACT_ATOMS: atom_id res chain seq x y z
N MET A 1 24.29 18.98 29.45
CA MET A 1 23.11 18.31 28.88
C MET A 1 23.52 16.88 28.53
N LYS A 2 22.79 15.86 29.02
CA LYS A 2 23.05 14.47 28.59
C LYS A 2 22.60 14.36 27.12
N GLN A 3 23.48 13.91 26.24
CA GLN A 3 23.16 13.65 24.84
C GLN A 3 22.17 12.48 24.81
N GLN A 4 20.97 12.70 24.30
CA GLN A 4 19.97 11.65 24.14
C GLN A 4 20.15 11.02 22.77
N THR A 5 20.34 9.72 22.72
CA THR A 5 20.37 8.95 21.47
C THR A 5 18.94 8.80 20.95
N ILE A 6 18.70 9.21 19.72
CA ILE A 6 17.45 9.03 19.01
C ILE A 6 17.68 7.98 17.92
N GLN A 7 16.91 6.91 17.95
CA GLN A 7 16.93 5.90 16.91
C GLN A 7 15.99 6.28 15.78
N VAL A 8 16.39 6.02 14.54
CA VAL A 8 15.56 6.24 13.35
C VAL A 8 15.14 4.88 12.81
N ALA A 9 13.85 4.79 12.51
CA ALA A 9 13.23 3.62 11.89
C ALA A 9 12.48 3.99 10.62
N VAL A 10 12.13 3.01 9.81
CA VAL A 10 11.16 3.11 8.74
C VAL A 10 10.02 2.15 8.99
N ASP A 11 8.77 2.56 8.71
CA ASP A 11 7.59 1.72 8.72
C ASP A 11 6.89 1.84 7.35
N ILE A 12 6.53 0.73 6.72
CA ILE A 12 5.97 0.71 5.38
C ILE A 12 4.52 0.24 5.41
N VAL A 13 3.60 1.09 4.97
CA VAL A 13 2.20 0.71 4.75
C VAL A 13 2.07 0.15 3.34
N VAL A 14 2.11 -1.16 3.21
CA VAL A 14 2.01 -1.85 1.92
C VAL A 14 0.54 -2.12 1.61
N PHE A 15 0.02 -1.50 0.54
CA PHE A 15 -1.36 -1.67 0.12
C PHE A 15 -1.49 -2.57 -1.10
N THR A 16 -2.57 -3.33 -1.14
CA THR A 16 -3.11 -3.99 -2.34
C THR A 16 -4.63 -3.88 -2.36
N VAL A 17 -5.25 -4.12 -3.52
CA VAL A 17 -6.71 -4.28 -3.62
C VAL A 17 -7.01 -5.70 -4.09
N HIS A 18 -7.69 -6.47 -3.27
CA HIS A 18 -8.12 -7.82 -3.58
C HIS A 18 -9.61 -7.98 -3.26
N GLU A 19 -10.37 -8.60 -4.18
CA GLU A 19 -11.83 -8.77 -4.04
C GLU A 19 -12.55 -7.48 -3.68
N GLN A 20 -12.24 -6.39 -4.38
CA GLN A 20 -12.81 -5.05 -4.18
C GLN A 20 -12.60 -4.49 -2.76
N THR A 21 -11.60 -4.97 -2.04
CA THR A 21 -11.26 -4.52 -0.69
C THR A 21 -9.84 -4.01 -0.65
N LEU A 22 -9.64 -2.80 -0.13
CA LEU A 22 -8.31 -2.27 0.18
C LEU A 22 -7.74 -3.03 1.38
N ARG A 23 -6.57 -3.62 1.19
CA ARG A 23 -5.87 -4.41 2.21
C ARG A 23 -4.49 -3.84 2.49
N VAL A 24 -4.04 -4.05 3.71
CA VAL A 24 -2.67 -3.71 4.16
C VAL A 24 -1.95 -4.99 4.57
N LEU A 25 -0.66 -5.06 4.26
CA LEU A 25 0.21 -6.12 4.72
C LEU A 25 0.59 -5.86 6.18
N LEU A 26 0.40 -6.87 7.02
CA LEU A 26 0.82 -6.85 8.42
C LEU A 26 1.65 -8.11 8.71
N ILE A 27 2.60 -7.97 9.61
CA ILE A 27 3.43 -9.06 10.13
C ILE A 27 3.10 -9.32 11.60
N GLU A 28 3.08 -10.57 12.02
CA GLU A 28 2.96 -10.91 13.44
C GLU A 28 4.33 -10.79 14.12
N ARG A 29 4.39 -10.06 15.22
CA ARG A 29 5.63 -9.85 15.97
C ARG A 29 6.03 -11.09 16.75
N GLY A 30 7.22 -11.61 16.45
CA GLY A 30 7.82 -12.75 17.17
C GLY A 30 8.54 -12.40 18.46
N ILE A 31 8.79 -11.09 18.72
CA ILE A 31 9.63 -10.61 19.84
C ILE A 31 8.98 -9.45 20.60
N ASP A 32 9.39 -9.28 21.86
CA ASP A 32 8.99 -8.11 22.67
C ASP A 32 9.65 -6.80 22.19
N PRO A 33 9.03 -5.65 22.41
CA PRO A 33 7.68 -5.46 22.96
C PRO A 33 6.59 -5.85 21.96
N PHE A 34 5.38 -6.12 22.45
CA PHE A 34 4.19 -6.43 21.66
C PHE A 34 4.25 -7.78 20.91
N LYS A 35 4.96 -8.77 21.44
CA LYS A 35 4.96 -10.13 20.89
C LYS A 35 3.53 -10.67 20.70
N GLY A 36 3.24 -11.25 19.53
CA GLY A 36 1.92 -11.77 19.15
C GLY A 36 0.94 -10.71 18.64
N LEU A 37 1.28 -9.41 18.69
CA LEU A 37 0.51 -8.37 18.00
C LEU A 37 1.02 -8.19 16.57
N TYR A 38 0.16 -7.60 15.75
CA TYR A 38 0.51 -7.29 14.36
C TYR A 38 1.22 -5.94 14.24
N ALA A 39 2.09 -5.81 13.25
CA ALA A 39 2.85 -4.62 12.98
C ALA A 39 2.94 -4.35 11.47
N LEU A 40 3.27 -3.13 11.08
CA LEU A 40 3.73 -2.82 9.74
C LEU A 40 5.10 -3.45 9.49
N PRO A 41 5.43 -3.86 8.26
CA PRO A 41 6.81 -4.09 7.83
C PRO A 41 7.67 -2.88 8.16
N GLY A 42 8.90 -3.11 8.64
CA GLY A 42 9.79 -2.02 8.99
C GLY A 42 10.85 -2.41 10.00
N GLY A 43 11.85 -1.53 10.12
CA GLY A 43 12.98 -1.74 11.02
C GLY A 43 13.81 -0.49 11.22
N PHE A 44 14.89 -0.63 11.96
CA PHE A 44 15.84 0.46 12.18
C PHE A 44 16.68 0.70 10.93
N VAL A 45 16.95 1.99 10.67
CA VAL A 45 17.86 2.42 9.60
C VAL A 45 19.30 2.06 9.98
N LEU A 46 20.00 1.37 9.09
CA LEU A 46 21.41 1.01 9.26
C LEU A 46 22.32 2.21 8.97
N ALA A 47 23.55 2.19 9.49
CA ALA A 47 24.47 3.32 9.40
C ALA A 47 24.84 3.72 7.96
N GLU A 48 24.88 2.73 7.06
CA GLU A 48 25.35 2.91 5.67
C GLU A 48 24.21 2.97 4.64
N GLU A 49 22.95 3.12 5.07
CA GLU A 49 21.81 3.18 4.16
C GLU A 49 21.03 4.50 4.27
N THR A 50 20.46 4.94 3.16
CA THR A 50 19.49 6.05 3.16
C THR A 50 18.13 5.56 3.66
N LEU A 51 17.22 6.49 3.98
CA LEU A 51 15.85 6.15 4.40
C LEU A 51 15.11 5.34 3.32
N GLU A 52 15.30 5.71 2.06
CA GLU A 52 14.71 4.99 0.93
C GLU A 52 15.29 3.59 0.80
N GLN A 53 16.61 3.42 0.98
CA GLN A 53 17.25 2.11 0.94
C GLN A 53 16.75 1.21 2.07
N ALA A 54 16.63 1.76 3.30
CA ALA A 54 16.02 1.04 4.42
C ALA A 54 14.60 0.58 4.11
N ALA A 55 13.75 1.49 3.59
CA ALA A 55 12.38 1.17 3.24
C ALA A 55 12.28 0.12 2.12
N PHE A 56 13.15 0.19 1.10
CA PHE A 56 13.21 -0.85 0.05
C PHE A 56 13.69 -2.20 0.58
N ARG A 57 14.71 -2.22 1.46
CA ARG A 57 15.21 -3.45 2.07
C ARG A 57 14.10 -4.15 2.86
N GLU A 58 13.46 -3.44 3.78
CA GLU A 58 12.35 -3.98 4.59
C GLU A 58 11.19 -4.47 3.71
N LEU A 59 10.81 -3.69 2.69
CA LEU A 59 9.77 -4.07 1.74
C LEU A 59 10.13 -5.35 0.99
N LEU A 60 11.38 -5.47 0.52
CA LEU A 60 11.85 -6.64 -0.22
C LEU A 60 11.89 -7.90 0.67
N GLU A 61 12.36 -7.76 1.90
CA GLU A 61 12.41 -8.85 2.88
C GLU A 61 11.02 -9.42 3.16
N GLU A 62 10.01 -8.55 3.30
CA GLU A 62 8.66 -8.95 3.67
C GLU A 62 7.77 -9.35 2.47
N THR A 63 8.00 -8.79 1.29
CA THR A 63 7.13 -9.02 0.13
C THR A 63 7.78 -9.80 -1.00
N GLY A 64 9.11 -9.88 -1.03
CA GLY A 64 9.87 -10.43 -2.16
C GLY A 64 9.77 -9.61 -3.45
N THR A 65 9.13 -8.42 -3.44
CA THR A 65 8.80 -7.64 -4.63
C THR A 65 9.74 -6.45 -4.78
N LYS A 66 10.37 -6.28 -5.95
CA LYS A 66 11.36 -5.22 -6.21
C LYS A 66 10.78 -3.99 -6.90
N ASP A 67 9.89 -4.19 -7.87
CA ASP A 67 9.36 -3.12 -8.73
C ASP A 67 7.98 -2.68 -8.26
N VAL A 68 7.92 -1.97 -7.14
CA VAL A 68 6.69 -1.43 -6.58
C VAL A 68 6.80 0.07 -6.37
N TYR A 69 5.66 0.73 -6.44
CA TYR A 69 5.57 2.13 -6.07
C TYR A 69 5.85 2.28 -4.57
N LEU A 70 6.82 3.13 -4.22
CA LEU A 70 7.16 3.49 -2.85
C LEU A 70 7.26 5.01 -2.74
N GLU A 71 6.64 5.59 -1.73
CA GLU A 71 6.66 7.03 -1.48
C GLU A 71 6.68 7.32 0.02
N GLN A 72 7.47 8.31 0.41
CA GLN A 72 7.48 8.79 1.79
C GLN A 72 6.13 9.39 2.15
N LEU A 73 5.61 8.99 3.30
CA LEU A 73 4.30 9.38 3.79
C LEU A 73 4.38 10.57 4.76
N TYR A 74 4.95 10.32 5.93
CA TYR A 74 5.07 11.28 7.02
C TYR A 74 6.07 10.77 8.06
N THR A 75 6.50 11.67 8.96
CA THR A 75 7.38 11.31 10.09
C THR A 75 6.59 11.29 11.39
N PHE A 76 6.65 10.17 12.12
CA PHE A 76 5.99 9.99 13.42
C PHE A 76 7.06 9.96 14.51
N GLY A 77 6.97 10.90 15.44
CA GLY A 77 8.00 11.10 16.46
C GLY A 77 7.42 11.38 17.85
N ASP A 78 6.28 10.81 18.20
CA ASP A 78 5.77 10.91 19.56
C ASP A 78 6.79 10.35 20.56
N PRO A 79 7.07 11.04 21.69
CA PRO A 79 8.07 10.59 22.67
C PRO A 79 7.83 9.19 23.22
N HIS A 80 6.59 8.75 23.27
CA HIS A 80 6.17 7.50 23.87
C HIS A 80 5.69 6.45 22.85
N ARG A 81 5.96 6.68 21.53
CA ARG A 81 5.52 5.74 20.50
C ARG A 81 6.15 4.34 20.63
N ASP A 82 7.35 4.26 21.17
CA ASP A 82 8.10 3.02 21.36
C ASP A 82 8.57 2.89 22.83
N PRO A 83 8.18 1.83 23.55
CA PRO A 83 8.58 1.65 24.95
C PRO A 83 10.07 1.33 25.14
N ARG A 84 10.80 0.96 24.08
CA ARG A 84 12.24 0.66 24.14
C ARG A 84 13.10 1.90 24.28
N GLY A 85 12.59 3.08 23.87
CA GLY A 85 13.35 4.32 23.91
C GLY A 85 12.82 5.40 22.97
N ARG A 86 13.65 6.41 22.72
CA ARG A 86 13.30 7.50 21.83
C ARG A 86 13.50 7.07 20.37
N VAL A 87 12.41 6.75 19.70
CA VAL A 87 12.38 6.34 18.28
C VAL A 87 11.58 7.35 17.46
N VAL A 88 12.12 7.72 16.30
CA VAL A 88 11.42 8.48 15.25
C VAL A 88 11.32 7.56 14.05
N THR A 89 10.13 7.37 13.51
CA THR A 89 9.96 6.63 12.26
C THR A 89 9.62 7.54 11.11
N VAL A 90 10.24 7.28 9.96
CA VAL A 90 9.85 7.85 8.68
C VAL A 90 8.97 6.80 7.98
N ALA A 91 7.67 7.05 7.97
CA ALA A 91 6.72 6.16 7.34
C ALA A 91 6.72 6.33 5.82
N TYR A 92 6.59 5.20 5.13
CA TYR A 92 6.41 5.09 3.68
C TYR A 92 5.10 4.39 3.38
N TYR A 93 4.59 4.52 2.17
CA TYR A 93 3.57 3.62 1.67
C TYR A 93 3.97 3.05 0.31
N ALA A 94 3.62 1.79 0.10
CA ALA A 94 3.89 1.05 -1.11
C ALA A 94 2.58 0.54 -1.72
N LEU A 95 2.53 0.46 -3.05
CA LEU A 95 1.37 -0.03 -3.79
C LEU A 95 1.78 -1.26 -4.60
N VAL A 96 1.21 -2.40 -4.24
CA VAL A 96 1.51 -3.70 -4.86
C VAL A 96 0.30 -4.16 -5.67
N PRO A 97 0.41 -4.32 -6.99
CA PRO A 97 -0.65 -4.92 -7.79
C PRO A 97 -0.99 -6.33 -7.32
N THR A 98 -2.27 -6.70 -7.39
CA THR A 98 -2.75 -8.02 -6.94
C THR A 98 -2.03 -9.19 -7.60
N ASP A 99 -1.71 -9.08 -8.89
CA ASP A 99 -0.98 -10.09 -9.67
C ASP A 99 0.51 -10.22 -9.30
N LYS A 100 1.06 -9.24 -8.59
CA LYS A 100 2.42 -9.24 -8.07
C LYS A 100 2.51 -9.48 -6.56
N SER A 101 1.41 -9.85 -5.91
CA SER A 101 1.35 -10.06 -4.46
C SER A 101 1.48 -11.55 -4.12
N PRO A 102 2.68 -12.07 -3.80
CA PRO A 102 2.92 -13.49 -3.59
C PRO A 102 2.15 -14.05 -2.39
N LEU A 103 1.90 -13.24 -1.37
CA LEU A 103 1.17 -13.64 -0.15
C LEU A 103 -0.34 -13.88 -0.38
N LEU A 104 -0.91 -13.42 -1.51
CA LEU A 104 -2.28 -13.74 -1.89
C LEU A 104 -2.37 -15.13 -2.55
N ALA A 105 -1.26 -15.70 -2.96
CA ALA A 105 -1.17 -17.00 -3.64
C ALA A 105 -1.04 -18.21 -2.69
N GLY A 106 -1.31 -18.05 -1.39
CA GLY A 106 -1.44 -19.17 -0.45
C GLY A 106 -0.12 -19.71 0.10
N THR A 107 0.88 -18.87 0.32
CA THR A 107 2.06 -19.28 1.08
C THR A 107 1.70 -19.38 2.56
N ASP A 108 1.99 -20.55 3.18
CA ASP A 108 1.88 -20.83 4.62
C ASP A 108 2.90 -20.04 5.48
N ALA A 109 3.29 -18.84 5.07
CA ALA A 109 4.17 -17.98 5.85
C ALA A 109 3.42 -17.50 7.09
N ALA A 110 3.65 -18.17 8.20
CA ALA A 110 2.93 -18.04 9.47
C ALA A 110 3.06 -16.65 10.14
N THR A 111 3.70 -15.67 9.50
CA THR A 111 4.03 -14.38 10.14
C THR A 111 3.57 -13.15 9.38
N ALA A 112 3.18 -13.24 8.12
CA ALA A 112 2.71 -12.09 7.32
C ALA A 112 1.36 -12.37 6.63
N GLY A 113 0.47 -11.36 6.57
CA GLY A 113 -0.85 -11.51 5.96
C GLY A 113 -1.48 -10.21 5.49
N TRP A 114 -2.47 -10.32 4.59
CA TRP A 114 -3.22 -9.19 4.06
C TRP A 114 -4.54 -8.98 4.82
N TYR A 115 -4.68 -7.84 5.48
CA TYR A 115 -5.81 -7.49 6.32
C TYR A 115 -6.62 -6.36 5.70
N PRO A 116 -7.98 -6.43 5.70
CA PRO A 116 -8.80 -5.31 5.28
C PRO A 116 -8.52 -4.07 6.13
N VAL A 117 -8.32 -2.90 5.50
CA VAL A 117 -8.09 -1.66 6.25
C VAL A 117 -9.30 -1.25 7.12
N SER A 118 -10.49 -1.77 6.80
CA SER A 118 -11.72 -1.57 7.58
C SER A 118 -11.85 -2.48 8.80
N ALA A 119 -11.01 -3.52 8.93
CA ALA A 119 -11.08 -4.52 9.99
C ALA A 119 -9.66 -4.95 10.41
N LEU A 120 -8.88 -3.99 10.89
CA LEU A 120 -7.51 -4.23 11.36
C LEU A 120 -7.52 -5.00 12.68
N PRO A 121 -6.64 -6.01 12.84
CA PRO A 121 -6.39 -6.61 14.14
C PRO A 121 -5.72 -5.59 15.09
N PRO A 122 -5.54 -5.92 16.38
CA PRO A 122 -4.76 -5.10 17.29
C PRO A 122 -3.32 -4.92 16.78
N LEU A 123 -2.91 -3.66 16.63
CA LEU A 123 -1.57 -3.32 16.12
C LEU A 123 -0.65 -2.89 17.25
N ALA A 124 0.64 -3.22 17.10
CA ALA A 124 1.72 -2.76 17.95
C ALA A 124 1.99 -1.27 17.73
N PHE A 125 2.61 -0.64 18.73
CA PHE A 125 3.04 0.76 18.67
C PHE A 125 1.90 1.72 18.29
N ASP A 126 2.22 2.73 17.50
CA ASP A 126 1.28 3.67 16.88
C ASP A 126 0.91 3.29 15.43
N HIS A 127 1.12 2.03 15.02
CA HIS A 127 0.96 1.57 13.64
C HIS A 127 -0.46 1.74 13.12
N LYS A 128 -1.48 1.64 13.97
CA LYS A 128 -2.86 1.94 13.57
C LYS A 128 -3.00 3.37 13.05
N ARG A 129 -2.42 4.34 13.74
CA ARG A 129 -2.42 5.75 13.34
C ARG A 129 -1.69 5.96 12.01
N ILE A 130 -0.58 5.23 11.79
CA ILE A 130 0.19 5.29 10.53
C ILE A 130 -0.66 4.76 9.38
N VAL A 131 -1.36 3.61 9.55
CA VAL A 131 -2.25 3.05 8.52
C VAL A 131 -3.40 4.01 8.21
N GLU A 132 -4.08 4.56 9.22
CA GLU A 132 -5.16 5.53 9.04
C GLU A 132 -4.69 6.74 8.22
N TYR A 133 -3.54 7.31 8.58
CA TYR A 133 -2.93 8.43 7.85
C TYR A 133 -2.60 8.06 6.39
N ALA A 134 -2.09 6.85 6.14
CA ALA A 134 -1.77 6.37 4.80
C ALA A 134 -3.03 6.17 3.94
N VAL A 135 -4.11 5.63 4.52
CA VAL A 135 -5.40 5.48 3.84
C VAL A 135 -5.95 6.83 3.41
N ASP A 136 -5.93 7.82 4.28
CA ASP A 136 -6.40 9.17 3.97
C ASP A 136 -5.51 9.85 2.90
N ARG A 137 -4.19 9.66 2.97
CA ARG A 137 -3.25 10.14 1.94
C ARG A 137 -3.56 9.50 0.57
N LEU A 138 -3.78 8.19 0.53
CA LEU A 138 -4.09 7.46 -0.72
C LEU A 138 -5.42 7.93 -1.31
N ARG A 139 -6.47 8.08 -0.49
CA ARG A 139 -7.77 8.61 -0.90
C ARG A 139 -7.67 10.00 -1.51
N ASN A 140 -6.99 10.91 -0.83
CA ASN A 140 -6.78 12.27 -1.31
C ASN A 140 -6.01 12.27 -2.65
N LYS A 141 -4.96 11.46 -2.76
CA LYS A 141 -4.17 11.38 -4.01
C LYS A 141 -4.96 10.86 -5.21
N LEU A 142 -5.93 9.97 -5.01
CA LEU A 142 -6.79 9.49 -6.09
C LEU A 142 -7.60 10.59 -6.78
N GLU A 143 -7.85 11.72 -6.11
CA GLU A 143 -8.63 12.81 -6.67
C GLU A 143 -7.86 13.61 -7.73
N TYR A 144 -6.53 13.73 -7.58
CA TYR A 144 -5.69 14.61 -8.40
C TYR A 144 -4.45 13.94 -9.00
N THR A 145 -4.20 12.65 -8.74
CA THR A 145 -3.06 11.91 -9.31
C THR A 145 -3.47 10.59 -9.95
N ASN A 146 -2.51 10.00 -10.64
CA ASN A 146 -2.65 8.70 -11.29
C ASN A 146 -2.19 7.53 -10.38
N VAL A 147 -2.06 7.77 -9.08
CA VAL A 147 -1.49 6.79 -8.14
C VAL A 147 -2.25 5.46 -8.11
N GLY A 148 -3.56 5.47 -8.33
CA GLY A 148 -4.37 4.25 -8.37
C GLY A 148 -3.95 3.25 -9.44
N PHE A 149 -3.34 3.69 -10.55
CA PHE A 149 -2.87 2.78 -11.60
C PHE A 149 -1.72 1.88 -11.13
N GLN A 150 -1.00 2.27 -10.08
CA GLN A 150 0.07 1.46 -9.49
C GLN A 150 -0.45 0.16 -8.83
N LEU A 151 -1.74 0.09 -8.54
CA LEU A 151 -2.41 -1.10 -7.99
C LEU A 151 -3.05 -2.00 -9.05
N LEU A 152 -2.97 -1.62 -10.33
CA LEU A 152 -3.55 -2.37 -11.44
C LEU A 152 -2.47 -3.11 -12.23
N PRO A 153 -2.82 -4.26 -12.85
CA PRO A 153 -2.00 -4.84 -13.90
C PRO A 153 -1.74 -3.86 -15.04
N ALA A 154 -0.71 -4.08 -15.85
CA ALA A 154 -0.38 -3.23 -17.00
C ALA A 154 -1.54 -3.07 -18.00
N LYS A 155 -2.43 -4.06 -18.09
CA LYS A 155 -3.67 -4.05 -18.87
C LYS A 155 -4.86 -4.33 -17.95
N PHE A 156 -5.88 -3.49 -18.03
CA PHE A 156 -7.05 -3.56 -17.15
C PHE A 156 -8.31 -3.12 -17.88
N THR A 157 -9.47 -3.48 -17.37
CA THR A 157 -10.76 -2.96 -17.85
C THR A 157 -11.14 -1.68 -17.10
N LEU A 158 -11.99 -0.83 -17.71
CA LEU A 158 -12.54 0.33 -16.99
C LEU A 158 -13.38 -0.07 -15.77
N SER A 159 -13.94 -1.28 -15.77
CA SER A 159 -14.66 -1.82 -14.61
C SER A 159 -13.71 -2.18 -13.48
N ALA A 160 -12.53 -2.75 -13.77
CA ALA A 160 -11.51 -3.02 -12.77
C ALA A 160 -10.96 -1.71 -12.18
N LEU A 161 -10.70 -0.71 -13.02
CA LEU A 161 -10.29 0.62 -12.56
C LEU A 161 -11.34 1.27 -11.65
N GLN A 162 -12.63 1.17 -12.02
CA GLN A 162 -13.73 1.68 -11.18
C GLN A 162 -13.78 0.95 -9.83
N ALA A 163 -13.76 -0.38 -9.84
CA ALA A 163 -13.78 -1.20 -8.63
C ALA A 163 -12.59 -0.89 -7.70
N LEU A 164 -11.40 -0.63 -8.26
CA LEU A 164 -10.24 -0.17 -7.51
C LEU A 164 -10.52 1.15 -6.79
N HIS A 165 -11.05 2.15 -7.51
CA HIS A 165 -11.38 3.45 -6.91
C HIS A 165 -12.44 3.31 -5.81
N GLU A 166 -13.47 2.50 -6.03
CA GLU A 166 -14.52 2.22 -5.04
C GLU A 166 -13.96 1.55 -3.79
N ALA A 167 -13.04 0.58 -3.96
CA ALA A 167 -12.36 -0.10 -2.85
C ALA A 167 -11.53 0.86 -1.98
N ILE A 168 -10.79 1.78 -2.60
CA ILE A 168 -9.96 2.75 -1.87
C ILE A 168 -10.82 3.83 -1.21
N LEU A 169 -11.82 4.36 -1.94
CA LEU A 169 -12.70 5.41 -1.43
C LEU A 169 -13.71 4.90 -0.38
N GLY A 170 -13.97 3.59 -0.37
CA GLY A 170 -14.96 2.97 0.52
C GLY A 170 -16.41 3.34 0.16
N LYS A 171 -16.68 3.75 -1.07
CA LYS A 171 -18.02 4.14 -1.55
C LYS A 171 -18.21 3.82 -3.03
N PRO A 172 -19.46 3.51 -3.46
CA PRO A 172 -19.76 3.25 -4.86
C PRO A 172 -19.63 4.53 -5.70
N LEU A 173 -19.28 4.36 -6.99
CA LEU A 173 -19.16 5.43 -7.97
C LEU A 173 -20.18 5.21 -9.09
N ASP A 174 -20.76 6.31 -9.59
CA ASP A 174 -21.61 6.24 -10.79
C ASP A 174 -20.77 5.82 -12.00
N LYS A 175 -21.11 4.70 -12.59
CA LYS A 175 -20.36 4.06 -13.69
C LYS A 175 -20.23 4.95 -14.91
N ARG A 176 -21.30 5.69 -15.27
CA ARG A 176 -21.32 6.53 -16.46
C ARG A 176 -20.43 7.76 -16.27
N ASN A 177 -20.55 8.41 -15.14
CA ASN A 177 -19.75 9.58 -14.79
C ASN A 177 -18.28 9.23 -14.62
N PHE A 178 -17.98 8.13 -13.95
CA PHE A 178 -16.60 7.64 -13.79
C PHE A 178 -15.92 7.39 -15.14
N ARG A 179 -16.57 6.64 -16.04
CA ARG A 179 -16.03 6.35 -17.36
C ARG A 179 -15.82 7.62 -18.19
N ARG A 180 -16.81 8.54 -18.18
CA ARG A 180 -16.69 9.81 -18.88
C ARG A 180 -15.51 10.62 -18.37
N LYS A 181 -15.31 10.69 -17.05
CA LYS A 181 -14.16 11.38 -16.41
C LYS A 181 -12.84 10.76 -16.85
N VAL A 182 -12.67 9.46 -16.69
CA VAL A 182 -11.42 8.75 -17.00
C VAL A 182 -11.03 8.87 -18.47
N LEU A 183 -12.00 8.70 -19.38
CA LEU A 183 -11.76 8.83 -20.82
C LEU A 183 -11.50 10.28 -21.23
N GLY A 184 -12.21 11.23 -20.64
CA GLY A 184 -12.03 12.66 -20.90
C GLY A 184 -10.68 13.22 -20.46
N LEU A 185 -10.09 12.65 -19.40
CA LEU A 185 -8.74 13.02 -18.93
C LEU A 185 -7.62 12.47 -19.84
N GLY A 186 -7.91 11.56 -20.76
CA GLY A 186 -6.92 10.99 -21.67
C GLY A 186 -5.85 10.13 -21.00
N LEU A 187 -6.07 9.71 -19.74
CA LEU A 187 -5.11 8.94 -18.92
C LEU A 187 -4.95 7.49 -19.36
N VAL A 188 -5.90 6.96 -20.12
CA VAL A 188 -5.93 5.59 -20.58
C VAL A 188 -5.99 5.52 -22.10
N LYS A 189 -5.35 4.50 -22.68
CA LYS A 189 -5.42 4.18 -24.11
C LYS A 189 -6.03 2.78 -24.28
N PRO A 190 -6.95 2.59 -25.24
CA PRO A 190 -7.52 1.27 -25.53
C PRO A 190 -6.44 0.34 -26.08
N SER A 191 -6.44 -0.91 -25.65
CA SER A 191 -5.65 -2.01 -26.24
C SER A 191 -6.43 -2.65 -27.37
N LYS A 192 -5.76 -3.37 -28.26
CA LYS A 192 -6.42 -4.25 -29.24
C LYS A 192 -6.98 -5.53 -28.60
N GLU A 193 -6.58 -5.80 -27.37
CA GLU A 193 -6.94 -7.01 -26.64
C GLU A 193 -8.26 -6.84 -25.88
N MET A 194 -8.95 -7.96 -25.74
CA MET A 194 -10.20 -8.06 -25.00
C MET A 194 -10.05 -9.10 -23.89
N GLN A 195 -10.67 -8.86 -22.76
CA GLN A 195 -10.75 -9.82 -21.66
C GLN A 195 -12.08 -10.55 -21.72
N ALA A 196 -12.07 -11.89 -21.68
CA ALA A 196 -13.29 -12.67 -21.53
C ALA A 196 -13.90 -12.44 -20.14
N THR A 197 -15.16 -11.97 -20.11
CA THR A 197 -15.89 -11.66 -18.87
C THR A 197 -17.31 -12.22 -18.99
N GLY A 198 -17.49 -13.52 -18.88
CA GLY A 198 -18.80 -14.15 -18.94
C GLY A 198 -19.55 -13.91 -20.27
N ARG A 199 -20.53 -12.96 -20.30
CA ARG A 199 -21.44 -12.77 -21.45
C ARG A 199 -20.87 -11.98 -22.62
N LYS A 200 -20.05 -10.96 -22.39
CA LYS A 200 -19.44 -10.14 -23.45
C LYS A 200 -17.99 -9.81 -23.11
N PRO A 201 -17.05 -9.93 -24.08
CA PRO A 201 -15.67 -9.53 -23.86
C PRO A 201 -15.58 -8.04 -23.47
N ALA A 202 -14.69 -7.72 -22.53
CA ALA A 202 -14.43 -6.35 -22.09
C ALA A 202 -13.17 -5.80 -22.75
N GLN A 203 -13.25 -4.57 -23.24
CA GLN A 203 -12.10 -3.84 -23.77
C GLN A 203 -11.05 -3.67 -22.69
N LEU A 204 -9.79 -4.02 -23.00
CA LEU A 204 -8.65 -3.72 -22.17
C LEU A 204 -8.08 -2.34 -22.49
N PHE A 205 -7.55 -1.71 -21.45
CA PHE A 205 -6.88 -0.41 -21.48
C PHE A 205 -5.52 -0.52 -20.81
N SER A 206 -4.60 0.36 -21.16
CA SER A 206 -3.36 0.59 -20.43
C SER A 206 -3.24 2.05 -20.01
N PHE A 207 -2.50 2.32 -18.96
CA PHE A 207 -2.19 3.68 -18.56
C PHE A 207 -1.34 4.37 -19.63
N ARG A 208 -1.62 5.66 -19.87
CA ARG A 208 -0.83 6.50 -20.75
C ARG A 208 0.15 7.31 -19.90
N HIS A 209 1.43 6.94 -19.91
CA HIS A 209 2.46 7.80 -19.34
C HIS A 209 2.46 9.12 -20.12
N THR A 210 2.07 10.21 -19.48
CA THR A 210 2.28 11.56 -20.04
C THR A 210 3.76 11.86 -19.79
N THR A 211 4.52 12.01 -20.87
CA THR A 211 5.90 12.52 -20.89
C THR A 211 5.93 13.95 -20.38
#